data_82c2042fe2a787d701a97c1ee2167225
#
_entry.id   82c2042fe2a787d701a97c1ee2167225
#
_cell.length_a   1.000
_cell.length_b   1.000
_cell.length_c   1.000
_cell.angle_alpha   90.00
_cell.angle_beta   90.00
_cell.angle_gamma   90.00
#
_symmetry.space_group_name_H-M   'P 1'
#
loop_
_entity.id
_entity.type
_entity.pdbx_description
1 polymer ?
#
loop_
_entity_poly.entity_id
_entity_poly.type
_entity_poly.pdbx_seq_one_letter_code
_entity_poly.pdbx_strand_id
1 'polypeptide(L)'
;MSRVQLAIIGGGLVGASLALALQEGARSRGWKIVLIEPFAPGNSYQPSYDARSSALSYGTQQIYQRLGLWPELSQHVAEIAQIHVSERGRFGATRLLAQEEGVPALGYVVENAWLGQCLWRALDPAVVEWRCPAEVTALEALGDGYRLTLNDASTLDCELAVLADGGRSGLREQLGIEVQTTPYRQTALIANITPAEPHAGQAFERFTEEGPLALLPLPENRCALVWTRPGKDAERLLKLSDQAFLAELQDVFGYRLGALKQVGSRHLYPLQLIEA
;
A
#
# COMPACT_ATOMS: atom_id res chain seq x y z
N MET A 1 -22.96 -16.46 22.78
CA MET A 1 -22.14 -15.58 21.93
C MET A 1 -22.49 -15.88 20.49
N SER A 2 -22.76 -14.87 19.66
CA SER A 2 -23.09 -15.09 18.25
C SER A 2 -21.79 -15.41 17.49
N ARG A 3 -21.73 -16.59 16.89
CA ARG A 3 -20.65 -17.00 16.01
C ARG A 3 -20.80 -16.29 14.65
N VAL A 4 -19.71 -15.77 14.08
CA VAL A 4 -19.69 -15.15 12.76
C VAL A 4 -19.05 -16.09 11.74
N GLN A 5 -19.36 -15.91 10.45
CA GLN A 5 -18.81 -16.77 9.40
C GLN A 5 -17.35 -16.39 9.10
N LEU A 6 -17.03 -15.10 9.11
CA LEU A 6 -15.70 -14.64 8.76
C LEU A 6 -15.21 -13.54 9.70
N ALA A 7 -14.03 -13.72 10.26
CA ALA A 7 -13.28 -12.68 10.94
C ALA A 7 -12.03 -12.32 10.10
N ILE A 8 -11.87 -11.03 9.77
CA ILE A 8 -10.69 -10.50 9.08
C ILE A 8 -9.89 -9.69 10.09
N ILE A 9 -8.67 -10.11 10.36
CA ILE A 9 -7.76 -9.49 11.33
C ILE A 9 -6.81 -8.57 10.58
N GLY A 10 -6.98 -7.27 10.78
CA GLY A 10 -6.32 -6.20 10.04
C GLY A 10 -7.26 -5.51 9.05
N GLY A 11 -7.64 -4.27 9.34
CA GLY A 11 -8.48 -3.40 8.50
C GLY A 11 -7.71 -2.52 7.53
N GLY A 12 -6.43 -2.83 7.28
CA GLY A 12 -5.60 -2.17 6.28
C GLY A 12 -6.10 -2.40 4.85
N LEU A 13 -5.31 -1.96 3.85
CA LEU A 13 -5.71 -2.03 2.43
C LEU A 13 -6.13 -3.45 2.01
N VAL A 14 -5.43 -4.47 2.48
CA VAL A 14 -5.70 -5.88 2.13
C VAL A 14 -6.99 -6.37 2.75
N GLY A 15 -7.14 -6.22 4.08
CA GLY A 15 -8.31 -6.72 4.79
C GLY A 15 -9.59 -5.98 4.40
N ALA A 16 -9.53 -4.65 4.26
CA ALA A 16 -10.67 -3.85 3.81
C ALA A 16 -11.08 -4.18 2.35
N SER A 17 -10.10 -4.39 1.45
CA SER A 17 -10.39 -4.84 0.08
C SER A 17 -11.03 -6.23 0.04
N LEU A 18 -10.57 -7.15 0.89
CA LEU A 18 -11.17 -8.48 1.02
C LEU A 18 -12.60 -8.39 1.55
N ALA A 19 -12.84 -7.60 2.60
CA ALA A 19 -14.17 -7.38 3.15
C ALA A 19 -15.12 -6.83 2.08
N LEU A 20 -14.68 -5.82 1.32
CA LEU A 20 -15.45 -5.23 0.22
C LEU A 20 -15.76 -6.27 -0.87
N ALA A 21 -14.79 -7.08 -1.25
CA ALA A 21 -14.98 -8.10 -2.29
C ALA A 21 -15.96 -9.20 -1.86
N LEU A 22 -16.03 -9.50 -0.58
CA LEU A 22 -16.88 -10.57 -0.05
C LEU A 22 -18.27 -10.10 0.40
N GLN A 23 -18.49 -8.80 0.61
CA GLN A 23 -19.73 -8.30 1.24
C GLN A 23 -21.01 -8.63 0.46
N GLU A 24 -20.98 -8.63 -0.87
CA GLU A 24 -22.16 -8.98 -1.68
C GLU A 24 -22.50 -10.48 -1.55
N GLY A 25 -21.47 -11.35 -1.65
CA GLY A 25 -21.63 -12.77 -1.41
C GLY A 25 -22.05 -13.12 0.01
N ALA A 26 -21.58 -12.38 0.99
CA ALA A 26 -21.98 -12.53 2.40
C ALA A 26 -23.43 -12.08 2.60
N ARG A 27 -23.83 -10.94 2.03
CA ARG A 27 -25.24 -10.45 2.08
C ARG A 27 -26.19 -11.48 1.52
N SER A 28 -25.92 -12.04 0.35
CA SER A 28 -26.79 -13.02 -0.30
C SER A 28 -26.96 -14.33 0.47
N ARG A 29 -25.99 -14.65 1.36
CA ARG A 29 -26.00 -15.86 2.20
C ARG A 29 -26.44 -15.60 3.65
N GLY A 30 -26.71 -14.36 4.01
CA GLY A 30 -26.97 -13.98 5.39
C GLY A 30 -25.75 -14.12 6.33
N TRP A 31 -24.55 -14.08 5.77
CA TRP A 31 -23.31 -14.17 6.53
C TRP A 31 -22.94 -12.82 7.16
N LYS A 32 -22.22 -12.90 8.27
CA LYS A 32 -21.62 -11.75 8.94
C LYS A 32 -20.10 -11.83 8.81
N ILE A 33 -19.51 -10.69 8.44
CA ILE A 33 -18.07 -10.46 8.43
C ILE A 33 -17.73 -9.53 9.58
N VAL A 34 -16.72 -9.85 10.36
CA VAL A 34 -16.14 -8.93 11.35
C VAL A 34 -14.77 -8.51 10.89
N LEU A 35 -14.54 -7.21 10.74
CA LEU A 35 -13.25 -6.62 10.39
C LEU A 35 -12.66 -5.95 11.64
N ILE A 36 -11.48 -6.40 12.09
CA ILE A 36 -10.86 -5.98 13.34
C ILE A 36 -9.60 -5.19 13.03
N GLU A 37 -9.50 -3.96 13.56
CA GLU A 37 -8.39 -3.05 13.28
C GLU A 37 -7.98 -2.28 14.54
N PRO A 38 -6.70 -2.28 14.93
CA PRO A 38 -6.24 -1.59 16.13
C PRO A 38 -6.23 -0.06 15.99
N PHE A 39 -6.17 0.47 14.77
CA PHE A 39 -6.01 1.91 14.55
C PHE A 39 -7.27 2.52 13.92
N ALA A 40 -7.87 3.47 14.62
CA ALA A 40 -9.06 4.17 14.10
C ALA A 40 -8.72 5.07 12.90
N PRO A 41 -9.60 5.13 11.88
CA PRO A 41 -9.45 6.07 10.78
C PRO A 41 -9.33 7.51 11.26
N GLY A 42 -8.44 8.28 10.63
CA GLY A 42 -8.28 9.71 10.94
C GLY A 42 -7.38 10.02 12.13
N ASN A 43 -6.80 9.03 12.80
CA ASN A 43 -5.75 9.25 13.78
C ASN A 43 -4.47 9.74 13.09
N SER A 44 -3.64 10.50 13.83
CA SER A 44 -2.40 11.09 13.31
C SER A 44 -1.37 10.04 12.82
N TYR A 45 -1.48 8.82 13.28
CA TYR A 45 -0.66 7.69 12.84
C TYR A 45 -1.53 6.48 12.50
N GLN A 46 -1.48 6.07 11.23
CA GLN A 46 -2.11 4.85 10.72
C GLN A 46 -1.08 4.14 9.83
N PRO A 47 -0.47 3.04 10.30
CA PRO A 47 0.65 2.39 9.61
C PRO A 47 0.36 1.92 8.20
N SER A 48 -0.91 1.62 7.89
CA SER A 48 -1.34 1.16 6.56
C SER A 48 -1.68 2.30 5.61
N TYR A 49 -1.86 3.51 6.13
CA TYR A 49 -2.32 4.69 5.39
C TYR A 49 -1.39 5.89 5.62
N ASP A 50 -0.09 5.62 5.62
CA ASP A 50 0.97 6.64 5.73
C ASP A 50 1.11 7.45 4.40
N ALA A 51 2.18 8.21 4.28
CA ALA A 51 2.49 9.00 3.07
C ALA A 51 2.85 8.15 1.83
N ARG A 52 2.76 6.82 1.92
CA ARG A 52 3.03 5.93 0.78
C ARG A 52 1.91 6.02 -0.24
N SER A 53 2.30 5.79 -1.48
CA SER A 53 1.38 5.62 -2.60
C SER A 53 1.50 4.20 -3.15
N SER A 54 0.40 3.70 -3.69
CA SER A 54 0.36 2.42 -4.38
C SER A 54 0.12 2.63 -5.87
N ALA A 55 0.90 1.94 -6.69
CA ALA A 55 0.64 1.83 -8.11
C ALA A 55 -0.33 0.66 -8.34
N LEU A 56 -1.53 0.97 -8.74
CA LEU A 56 -2.56 -0.01 -9.10
C LEU A 56 -2.43 -0.33 -10.59
N SER A 57 -2.33 -1.61 -10.94
CA SER A 57 -2.38 -2.02 -12.34
C SER A 57 -3.76 -1.74 -12.94
N TYR A 58 -3.83 -1.70 -14.28
CA TYR A 58 -5.13 -1.62 -14.98
C TYR A 58 -6.08 -2.75 -14.56
N GLY A 59 -5.56 -3.98 -14.36
CA GLY A 59 -6.37 -5.09 -13.85
C GLY A 59 -6.95 -4.84 -12.45
N THR A 60 -6.18 -4.24 -11.55
CA THR A 60 -6.66 -3.85 -10.22
C THR A 60 -7.74 -2.76 -10.30
N GLN A 61 -7.56 -1.79 -11.18
CA GLN A 61 -8.57 -0.77 -11.46
C GLN A 61 -9.89 -1.41 -11.89
N GLN A 62 -9.86 -2.41 -12.80
CA GLN A 62 -11.07 -3.12 -13.24
C GLN A 62 -11.74 -3.89 -12.09
N ILE A 63 -10.96 -4.46 -11.16
CA ILE A 63 -11.51 -5.11 -9.96
C ILE A 63 -12.27 -4.08 -9.11
N TYR A 64 -11.65 -2.94 -8.78
CA TYR A 64 -12.31 -1.88 -8.01
C TYR A 64 -13.50 -1.26 -8.73
N GLN A 65 -13.48 -1.22 -10.08
CA GLN A 65 -14.64 -0.81 -10.87
C GLN A 65 -15.83 -1.76 -10.67
N ARG A 66 -15.59 -3.08 -10.71
CA ARG A 66 -16.63 -4.10 -10.47
C ARG A 66 -17.17 -4.08 -9.04
N LEU A 67 -16.32 -3.75 -8.08
CA LEU A 67 -16.70 -3.60 -6.67
C LEU A 67 -17.39 -2.26 -6.37
N GLY A 68 -17.57 -1.38 -7.37
CA GLY A 68 -18.22 -0.08 -7.21
C GLY A 68 -17.36 0.98 -6.50
N LEU A 69 -16.07 0.69 -6.22
CA LEU A 69 -15.18 1.61 -5.51
C LEU A 69 -14.59 2.69 -6.43
N TRP A 70 -14.38 2.37 -7.70
CA TRP A 70 -13.62 3.20 -8.63
C TRP A 70 -14.17 4.62 -8.85
N PRO A 71 -15.48 4.88 -8.91
CA PRO A 71 -16.02 6.23 -9.09
C PRO A 71 -15.57 7.22 -8.00
N GLU A 72 -15.47 6.79 -6.74
CA GLU A 72 -14.95 7.61 -5.66
C GLU A 72 -13.42 7.65 -5.69
N LEU A 73 -12.79 6.49 -5.82
CA LEU A 73 -11.33 6.36 -5.78
C LEU A 73 -10.64 7.20 -6.87
N SER A 74 -11.21 7.25 -8.07
CA SER A 74 -10.67 7.97 -9.23
C SER A 74 -10.58 9.49 -9.06
N GLN A 75 -11.24 10.06 -8.06
CA GLN A 75 -11.19 11.50 -7.81
C GLN A 75 -9.80 12.00 -7.37
N HIS A 76 -8.96 11.11 -6.81
CA HIS A 76 -7.63 11.44 -6.33
C HIS A 76 -6.60 10.37 -6.72
N VAL A 77 -6.53 10.05 -8.01
CA VAL A 77 -5.49 9.20 -8.61
C VAL A 77 -4.77 9.94 -9.71
N ALA A 78 -3.56 9.52 -10.02
CA ALA A 78 -2.87 9.93 -11.24
C ALA A 78 -2.71 8.74 -12.19
N GLU A 79 -3.03 8.94 -13.46
CA GLU A 79 -2.86 7.92 -14.50
C GLU A 79 -1.38 7.71 -14.83
N ILE A 80 -1.00 6.47 -15.07
CA ILE A 80 0.28 6.11 -15.68
C ILE A 80 0.03 5.86 -17.16
N ALA A 81 0.23 6.89 -17.98
CA ALA A 81 0.09 6.81 -19.43
C ALA A 81 1.34 6.21 -20.09
N GLN A 82 2.50 6.42 -19.45
CA GLN A 82 3.79 5.94 -19.95
C GLN A 82 4.70 5.55 -18.78
N ILE A 83 5.48 4.48 -18.97
CA ILE A 83 6.59 4.12 -18.08
C ILE A 83 7.90 4.26 -18.86
N HIS A 84 8.83 5.04 -18.32
CA HIS A 84 10.16 5.25 -18.88
C HIS A 84 11.19 4.52 -18.00
N VAL A 85 11.74 3.43 -18.51
CA VAL A 85 12.76 2.63 -17.83
C VAL A 85 14.14 2.97 -18.41
N SER A 86 15.10 3.29 -17.56
CA SER A 86 16.48 3.62 -17.97
C SER A 86 17.49 3.14 -16.95
N GLU A 87 18.76 3.03 -17.37
CA GLU A 87 19.88 2.74 -16.49
C GLU A 87 20.85 3.93 -16.46
N ARG A 88 21.33 4.30 -15.26
CA ARG A 88 22.32 5.37 -15.12
C ARG A 88 23.64 5.00 -15.77
N GLY A 89 24.18 5.89 -16.61
CA GLY A 89 25.46 5.64 -17.31
C GLY A 89 25.35 4.72 -18.52
N ARG A 90 24.15 4.21 -18.87
CA ARG A 90 23.91 3.43 -20.08
C ARG A 90 23.12 4.22 -21.11
N PHE A 91 23.42 3.94 -22.39
CA PHE A 91 22.65 4.47 -23.50
C PHE A 91 21.37 3.65 -23.70
N GLY A 92 20.27 4.37 -23.99
CA GLY A 92 18.98 3.76 -24.30
C GLY A 92 18.00 3.82 -23.14
N ALA A 93 16.75 3.59 -23.48
CA ALA A 93 15.64 3.49 -22.54
C ALA A 93 14.53 2.65 -23.17
N THR A 94 13.82 1.91 -22.34
CA THR A 94 12.58 1.23 -22.71
C THR A 94 11.40 2.11 -22.32
N ARG A 95 10.42 2.22 -23.20
CA ARG A 95 9.17 2.92 -22.94
C ARG A 95 8.01 1.96 -23.12
N LEU A 96 7.11 1.95 -22.15
CA LEU A 96 5.82 1.29 -22.25
C LEU A 96 4.78 2.38 -22.39
N LEU A 97 3.94 2.31 -23.40
CA LEU A 97 2.92 3.30 -23.70
C LEU A 97 1.54 2.65 -23.62
N ALA A 98 0.63 3.23 -22.84
CA ALA A 98 -0.73 2.71 -22.69
C ALA A 98 -1.44 2.59 -24.06
N GLN A 99 -1.18 3.52 -24.98
CA GLN A 99 -1.73 3.50 -26.33
C GLN A 99 -1.25 2.28 -27.13
N GLU A 100 0.02 1.89 -27.01
CA GLU A 100 0.58 0.72 -27.71
C GLU A 100 0.04 -0.59 -27.14
N GLU A 101 -0.24 -0.62 -25.83
CA GLU A 101 -0.85 -1.75 -25.15
C GLU A 101 -2.38 -1.81 -25.30
N GLY A 102 -2.99 -0.82 -25.95
CA GLY A 102 -4.44 -0.77 -26.20
C GLY A 102 -5.29 -0.61 -24.92
N VAL A 103 -4.71 -0.02 -23.86
CA VAL A 103 -5.39 0.25 -22.58
C VAL A 103 -5.50 1.75 -22.32
N PRO A 104 -6.49 2.21 -21.55
CA PRO A 104 -6.65 3.64 -21.24
C PRO A 104 -5.48 4.19 -20.40
N ALA A 105 -4.91 3.36 -19.50
CA ALA A 105 -3.72 3.64 -18.73
C ALA A 105 -3.01 2.32 -18.38
N LEU A 106 -1.68 2.33 -18.22
CA LEU A 106 -0.92 1.17 -17.73
C LEU A 106 -1.23 0.86 -16.26
N GLY A 107 -1.64 1.89 -15.54
CA GLY A 107 -2.02 1.81 -14.14
C GLY A 107 -2.37 3.18 -13.59
N TYR A 108 -2.53 3.24 -12.28
CA TYR A 108 -2.95 4.44 -11.56
C TYR A 108 -2.19 4.51 -10.24
N VAL A 109 -1.70 5.68 -9.88
CA VAL A 109 -1.06 5.91 -8.59
C VAL A 109 -2.05 6.58 -7.65
N VAL A 110 -2.19 6.02 -6.46
CA VAL A 110 -3.09 6.50 -5.41
C VAL A 110 -2.35 6.59 -4.08
N GLU A 111 -2.59 7.66 -3.33
CA GLU A 111 -2.12 7.75 -1.94
C GLU A 111 -2.87 6.73 -1.07
N ASN A 112 -2.15 5.94 -0.28
CA ASN A 112 -2.75 4.88 0.55
C ASN A 112 -3.79 5.40 1.53
N ALA A 113 -3.61 6.62 2.03
CA ALA A 113 -4.58 7.28 2.89
C ALA A 113 -5.94 7.45 2.20
N TRP A 114 -5.94 7.88 0.93
CA TRP A 114 -7.16 8.03 0.15
C TRP A 114 -7.82 6.68 -0.17
N LEU A 115 -7.02 5.71 -0.64
CA LEU A 115 -7.53 4.37 -0.92
C LEU A 115 -8.17 3.75 0.32
N GLY A 116 -7.54 3.89 1.49
CA GLY A 116 -8.09 3.39 2.73
C GLY A 116 -9.40 4.04 3.11
N GLN A 117 -9.53 5.36 2.97
CA GLN A 117 -10.78 6.07 3.24
C GLN A 117 -11.91 5.61 2.32
N CYS A 118 -11.64 5.45 1.01
CA CYS A 118 -12.62 4.94 0.05
C CYS A 118 -13.07 3.53 0.40
N LEU A 119 -12.13 2.64 0.72
CA LEU A 119 -12.44 1.26 1.13
C LEU A 119 -13.36 1.23 2.35
N TRP A 120 -13.05 2.01 3.38
CA TRP A 120 -13.84 2.02 4.61
C TRP A 120 -15.26 2.55 4.41
N ARG A 121 -15.42 3.60 3.59
CA ARG A 121 -16.74 4.15 3.26
C ARG A 121 -17.59 3.20 2.43
N ALA A 122 -16.96 2.33 1.64
CA ALA A 122 -17.65 1.37 0.78
C ALA A 122 -18.15 0.12 1.51
N LEU A 123 -17.73 -0.10 2.77
CA LEU A 123 -18.19 -1.24 3.56
C LEU A 123 -19.60 -1.01 4.09
N ASP A 124 -20.50 -1.98 3.85
CA ASP A 124 -21.88 -1.94 4.37
C ASP A 124 -21.90 -2.44 5.83
N PRO A 125 -22.25 -1.57 6.80
CA PRO A 125 -22.27 -1.95 8.21
C PRO A 125 -23.35 -3.01 8.54
N ALA A 126 -24.31 -3.24 7.65
CA ALA A 126 -25.29 -4.32 7.82
C ALA A 126 -24.67 -5.72 7.60
N VAL A 127 -23.56 -5.81 6.88
CA VAL A 127 -22.86 -7.06 6.54
C VAL A 127 -21.51 -7.16 7.20
N VAL A 128 -20.74 -6.07 7.21
CA VAL A 128 -19.38 -5.98 7.75
C VAL A 128 -19.42 -5.20 9.07
N GLU A 129 -19.35 -5.93 10.19
CA GLU A 129 -19.18 -5.32 11.50
C GLU A 129 -17.75 -4.85 11.65
N TRP A 130 -17.58 -3.57 11.92
CA TRP A 130 -16.28 -2.96 12.11
C TRP A 130 -15.95 -2.85 13.61
N ARG A 131 -14.89 -3.54 14.05
CA ARG A 131 -14.35 -3.43 15.41
C ARG A 131 -13.05 -2.63 15.37
N CYS A 132 -13.14 -1.36 15.72
CA CYS A 132 -12.03 -0.42 15.70
C CYS A 132 -12.28 0.70 16.73
N PRO A 133 -11.32 1.00 17.64
CA PRO A 133 -10.04 0.31 17.80
C PRO A 133 -10.17 -1.02 18.52
N ALA A 134 -9.66 -2.10 17.95
CA ALA A 134 -9.61 -3.42 18.59
C ALA A 134 -8.43 -4.23 18.02
N GLU A 135 -7.77 -4.98 18.88
CA GLU A 135 -6.62 -5.82 18.53
C GLU A 135 -6.87 -7.26 18.96
N VAL A 136 -6.58 -8.22 18.07
CA VAL A 136 -6.61 -9.63 18.39
C VAL A 136 -5.27 -10.00 19.06
N THR A 137 -5.34 -10.46 20.30
CA THR A 137 -4.16 -10.84 21.09
C THR A 137 -3.89 -12.33 21.11
N ALA A 138 -4.93 -13.15 20.86
CA ALA A 138 -4.80 -14.59 20.77
C ALA A 138 -5.80 -15.19 19.79
N LEU A 139 -5.39 -16.30 19.15
CA LEU A 139 -6.16 -17.08 18.21
C LEU A 139 -6.07 -18.56 18.59
N GLU A 140 -7.20 -19.18 18.92
CA GLU A 140 -7.31 -20.58 19.31
C GLU A 140 -8.16 -21.34 18.30
N ALA A 141 -7.67 -22.49 17.83
CA ALA A 141 -8.43 -23.37 16.97
C ALA A 141 -9.52 -24.12 17.78
N LEU A 142 -10.74 -24.09 17.30
CA LEU A 142 -11.86 -24.90 17.77
C LEU A 142 -12.08 -26.09 16.82
N GLY A 143 -12.94 -27.02 17.21
CA GLY A 143 -13.23 -28.17 16.36
C GLY A 143 -13.82 -27.85 14.98
N ASP A 144 -14.45 -26.68 14.84
CA ASP A 144 -15.15 -26.24 13.62
C ASP A 144 -14.93 -24.75 13.31
N GLY A 145 -13.86 -24.16 13.78
CA GLY A 145 -13.51 -22.74 13.54
C GLY A 145 -12.45 -22.22 14.48
N TYR A 146 -12.56 -20.95 14.85
CA TYR A 146 -11.56 -20.26 15.66
C TYR A 146 -12.21 -19.37 16.72
N ARG A 147 -11.55 -19.25 17.87
CA ARG A 147 -11.82 -18.25 18.90
C ARG A 147 -10.74 -17.19 18.90
N LEU A 148 -11.17 -15.94 18.73
CA LEU A 148 -10.31 -14.77 18.85
C LEU A 148 -10.50 -14.14 20.22
N THR A 149 -9.39 -13.78 20.88
CA THR A 149 -9.40 -12.96 22.10
C THR A 149 -8.94 -11.56 21.74
N LEU A 150 -9.69 -10.54 22.14
CA LEU A 150 -9.36 -9.14 21.88
C LEU A 150 -8.59 -8.54 23.07
N ASN A 151 -8.00 -7.37 22.84
CA ASN A 151 -7.23 -6.63 23.84
C ASN A 151 -8.05 -6.16 25.07
N ASP A 152 -9.38 -6.11 24.98
CA ASP A 152 -10.31 -5.87 26.09
C ASP A 152 -10.76 -7.15 26.81
N ALA A 153 -10.12 -8.29 26.55
CA ALA A 153 -10.44 -9.63 27.02
C ALA A 153 -11.80 -10.19 26.54
N SER A 154 -12.50 -9.50 25.65
CA SER A 154 -13.69 -10.07 24.99
C SER A 154 -13.28 -11.15 23.99
N THR A 155 -14.22 -12.07 23.68
CA THR A 155 -13.98 -13.14 22.72
C THR A 155 -14.96 -13.10 21.56
N LEU A 156 -14.51 -13.57 20.38
CA LEU A 156 -15.29 -13.73 19.17
C LEU A 156 -15.03 -15.11 18.58
N ASP A 157 -16.08 -15.90 18.39
CA ASP A 157 -15.99 -17.17 17.67
C ASP A 157 -16.35 -16.97 16.20
N CYS A 158 -15.57 -17.59 15.31
CA CYS A 158 -15.80 -17.52 13.86
C CYS A 158 -15.57 -18.88 13.18
N GLU A 159 -16.14 -19.05 11.98
CA GLU A 159 -15.90 -20.26 11.19
C GLU A 159 -14.54 -20.20 10.48
N LEU A 160 -14.18 -19.02 9.98
CA LEU A 160 -12.91 -18.76 9.32
C LEU A 160 -12.30 -17.46 9.83
N ALA A 161 -11.00 -17.50 10.16
CA ALA A 161 -10.20 -16.32 10.46
C ALA A 161 -9.18 -16.06 9.33
N VAL A 162 -9.09 -14.81 8.87
CA VAL A 162 -8.10 -14.38 7.88
C VAL A 162 -7.15 -13.38 8.51
N LEU A 163 -5.86 -13.70 8.50
CA LEU A 163 -4.80 -12.79 8.94
C LEU A 163 -4.45 -11.84 7.80
N ALA A 164 -4.81 -10.57 7.92
CA ALA A 164 -4.52 -9.48 6.98
C ALA A 164 -3.78 -8.32 7.67
N ASP A 165 -3.07 -8.60 8.74
CA ASP A 165 -2.41 -7.69 9.67
C ASP A 165 -1.03 -7.17 9.18
N GLY A 166 -0.64 -7.53 7.97
CA GLY A 166 0.67 -7.21 7.41
C GLY A 166 1.83 -7.98 8.05
N GLY A 167 1.53 -9.10 8.73
CA GLY A 167 2.52 -9.94 9.40
C GLY A 167 3.12 -9.31 10.65
N ARG A 168 2.40 -8.38 11.29
CA ARG A 168 2.90 -7.61 12.45
C ARG A 168 2.47 -8.19 13.79
N SER A 169 1.39 -8.98 13.81
CA SER A 169 0.94 -9.65 15.03
C SER A 169 1.72 -10.95 15.25
N GLY A 170 1.85 -11.38 16.50
CA GLY A 170 2.39 -12.69 16.85
C GLY A 170 1.40 -13.85 16.60
N LEU A 171 0.25 -13.61 15.95
CA LEU A 171 -0.80 -14.62 15.78
C LEU A 171 -0.37 -15.78 14.89
N ARG A 172 0.41 -15.49 13.85
CA ARG A 172 0.97 -16.50 12.96
C ARG A 172 1.88 -17.48 13.70
N GLU A 173 2.72 -16.96 14.59
CA GLU A 173 3.61 -17.75 15.44
C GLU A 173 2.82 -18.61 16.44
N GLN A 174 1.72 -18.08 17.00
CA GLN A 174 0.81 -18.85 17.86
C GLN A 174 0.17 -20.05 17.14
N LEU A 175 -0.03 -19.92 15.82
CA LEU A 175 -0.53 -21.02 14.96
C LEU A 175 0.57 -22.00 14.53
N GLY A 176 1.82 -21.79 14.95
CA GLY A 176 2.94 -22.63 14.54
C GLY A 176 3.35 -22.46 13.07
N ILE A 177 2.93 -21.36 12.42
CA ILE A 177 3.32 -21.06 11.04
C ILE A 177 4.68 -20.38 11.08
N GLU A 178 5.71 -21.15 10.74
CA GLU A 178 7.07 -20.66 10.61
C GLU A 178 7.22 -19.77 9.37
N VAL A 179 8.14 -18.81 9.47
CA VAL A 179 8.51 -17.96 8.32
C VAL A 179 10.00 -17.90 8.15
N GLN A 180 10.41 -17.87 6.90
CA GLN A 180 11.76 -17.54 6.52
C GLN A 180 11.83 -16.07 6.12
N THR A 181 12.73 -15.31 6.76
CA THR A 181 12.97 -13.91 6.41
C THR A 181 14.32 -13.76 5.73
N THR A 182 14.30 -13.23 4.51
CA THR A 182 15.51 -12.93 3.72
C THR A 182 15.67 -11.42 3.60
N PRO A 183 16.62 -10.79 4.33
CA PRO A 183 16.87 -9.36 4.21
C PRO A 183 17.59 -9.02 2.91
N TYR A 184 17.10 -8.08 2.13
CA TYR A 184 17.76 -7.59 0.92
C TYR A 184 18.94 -6.65 1.22
N ARG A 185 19.13 -6.24 2.48
CA ARG A 185 20.12 -5.24 2.92
C ARG A 185 19.99 -3.90 2.20
N GLN A 186 18.82 -3.64 1.71
CA GLN A 186 18.41 -2.40 1.05
C GLN A 186 17.24 -1.78 1.81
N THR A 187 17.11 -0.46 1.67
CA THR A 187 16.05 0.32 2.29
C THR A 187 15.45 1.23 1.24
N ALA A 188 14.14 1.22 1.10
CA ALA A 188 13.40 2.17 0.28
C ALA A 188 13.22 3.48 1.06
N LEU A 189 13.73 4.58 0.51
CA LEU A 189 13.43 5.94 0.96
C LEU A 189 12.23 6.44 0.16
N ILE A 190 11.16 6.80 0.85
CA ILE A 190 9.90 7.26 0.27
C ILE A 190 9.73 8.74 0.60
N ALA A 191 9.33 9.53 -0.39
CA ALA A 191 8.96 10.93 -0.23
C ALA A 191 8.07 11.39 -1.40
N ASN A 192 7.36 12.49 -1.25
CA ASN A 192 6.71 13.19 -2.36
C ASN A 192 7.59 14.33 -2.85
N ILE A 193 7.72 14.44 -4.17
CA ILE A 193 8.56 15.43 -4.86
C ILE A 193 7.67 16.31 -5.73
N THR A 194 7.96 17.61 -5.74
CA THR A 194 7.36 18.54 -6.70
C THR A 194 8.40 18.93 -7.76
N PRO A 195 8.25 18.49 -9.02
CA PRO A 195 9.14 18.88 -10.11
C PRO A 195 8.76 20.24 -10.69
N ALA A 196 9.65 20.81 -11.52
CA ALA A 196 9.40 22.05 -12.25
C ALA A 196 8.49 21.86 -13.46
N GLU A 197 8.67 20.75 -14.17
CA GLU A 197 7.92 20.42 -15.37
C GLU A 197 6.79 19.44 -15.05
N PRO A 198 5.67 19.49 -15.79
CA PRO A 198 4.60 18.52 -15.64
C PRO A 198 5.06 17.08 -15.93
N HIS A 199 4.70 16.13 -15.09
CA HIS A 199 4.98 14.72 -15.33
C HIS A 199 4.13 14.12 -16.47
N ALA A 200 3.00 14.74 -16.84
CA ALA A 200 2.14 14.33 -17.95
C ALA A 200 1.79 12.82 -17.95
N GLY A 201 1.52 12.24 -16.78
CA GLY A 201 1.24 10.81 -16.65
C GLY A 201 2.43 9.89 -16.86
N GLN A 202 3.67 10.41 -16.86
CA GLN A 202 4.87 9.58 -16.96
C GLN A 202 5.32 9.07 -15.59
N ALA A 203 5.53 7.75 -15.51
CA ALA A 203 6.28 7.12 -14.47
C ALA A 203 7.73 6.87 -14.93
N PHE A 204 8.67 7.01 -14.03
CA PHE A 204 10.09 6.78 -14.31
C PHE A 204 10.62 5.68 -13.40
N GLU A 205 11.34 4.74 -14.00
CA GLU A 205 12.18 3.76 -13.30
C GLU A 205 13.61 3.92 -13.77
N ARG A 206 14.51 4.20 -12.85
CA ARG A 206 15.92 4.41 -13.16
C ARG A 206 16.78 3.47 -12.34
N PHE A 207 17.37 2.51 -12.98
CA PHE A 207 18.35 1.61 -12.36
C PHE A 207 19.67 2.34 -12.12
N THR A 208 20.27 2.12 -10.96
CA THR A 208 21.62 2.58 -10.61
C THR A 208 22.40 1.44 -9.98
N GLU A 209 23.71 1.58 -9.86
CA GLU A 209 24.57 0.57 -9.23
C GLU A 209 24.19 0.28 -7.76
N GLU A 210 23.59 1.27 -7.08
CA GLU A 210 23.27 1.18 -5.65
C GLU A 210 21.81 0.81 -5.38
N GLY A 211 20.99 0.75 -6.43
CA GLY A 211 19.58 0.39 -6.37
C GLY A 211 18.69 1.22 -7.30
N PRO A 212 17.44 0.82 -7.50
CA PRO A 212 16.51 1.53 -8.36
C PRO A 212 15.98 2.81 -7.72
N LEU A 213 15.61 3.76 -8.58
CA LEU A 213 14.92 4.99 -8.26
C LEU A 213 13.67 5.09 -9.13
N ALA A 214 12.50 5.19 -8.51
CA ALA A 214 11.24 5.44 -9.19
C ALA A 214 10.68 6.81 -8.84
N LEU A 215 10.11 7.50 -9.84
CA LEU A 215 9.22 8.64 -9.68
C LEU A 215 7.89 8.31 -10.36
N LEU A 216 6.83 8.24 -9.57
CA LEU A 216 5.49 7.90 -10.02
C LEU A 216 4.60 9.13 -10.00
N PRO A 217 3.74 9.36 -11.01
CA PRO A 217 2.88 10.54 -11.05
C PRO A 217 1.88 10.54 -9.90
N LEU A 218 1.65 11.70 -9.30
CA LEU A 218 0.61 11.97 -8.31
C LEU A 218 -0.22 13.19 -8.75
N PRO A 219 -1.44 13.37 -8.25
CA PRO A 219 -2.20 14.59 -8.47
C PRO A 219 -1.41 15.86 -8.10
N GLU A 220 -1.82 17.00 -8.66
CA GLU A 220 -1.22 18.32 -8.39
C GLU A 220 0.24 18.45 -8.79
N ASN A 221 0.63 17.77 -9.87
CA ASN A 221 2.02 17.75 -10.38
C ASN A 221 3.05 17.34 -9.32
N ARG A 222 2.68 16.45 -8.39
CA ARG A 222 3.60 15.80 -7.47
C ARG A 222 4.05 14.45 -8.05
N CYS A 223 5.14 13.93 -7.53
CA CYS A 223 5.61 12.57 -7.82
C CYS A 223 5.88 11.83 -6.51
N ALA A 224 5.44 10.59 -6.42
CA ALA A 224 5.88 9.69 -5.37
C ALA A 224 7.28 9.17 -5.71
N LEU A 225 8.25 9.43 -4.83
CA LEU A 225 9.61 8.92 -4.91
C LEU A 225 9.69 7.59 -4.17
N VAL A 226 10.29 6.59 -4.83
CA VAL A 226 10.81 5.38 -4.20
C VAL A 226 12.27 5.27 -4.58
N TRP A 227 13.17 5.52 -3.63
CA TRP A 227 14.62 5.49 -3.85
C TRP A 227 15.25 4.39 -3.01
N THR A 228 15.62 3.30 -3.65
CA THR A 228 16.22 2.16 -2.97
C THR A 228 17.73 2.36 -2.83
N ARG A 229 18.24 2.21 -1.59
CA ARG A 229 19.64 2.43 -1.24
C ARG A 229 20.11 1.40 -0.20
N PRO A 230 21.43 1.15 -0.07
CA PRO A 230 21.96 0.48 1.11
C PRO A 230 21.53 1.22 2.41
N GLY A 231 21.21 0.47 3.48
CA GLY A 231 20.59 1.03 4.68
C GLY A 231 21.33 2.24 5.28
N LYS A 232 22.66 2.18 5.38
CA LYS A 232 23.49 3.31 5.91
C LYS A 232 23.39 4.56 5.05
N ASP A 233 23.28 4.40 3.72
CA ASP A 233 23.15 5.55 2.83
C ASP A 233 21.74 6.13 2.87
N ALA A 234 20.71 5.28 2.95
CA ALA A 234 19.34 5.73 3.16
C ALA A 234 19.19 6.55 4.45
N GLU A 235 19.82 6.13 5.55
CA GLU A 235 19.86 6.87 6.81
C GLU A 235 20.58 8.22 6.68
N ARG A 236 21.66 8.29 5.90
CA ARG A 236 22.36 9.52 5.58
C ARG A 236 21.46 10.48 4.80
N LEU A 237 20.82 9.99 3.73
CA LEU A 237 19.89 10.77 2.89
C LEU A 237 18.72 11.32 3.71
N LEU A 238 18.18 10.53 4.64
CA LEU A 238 17.11 10.98 5.55
C LEU A 238 17.47 12.22 6.35
N LYS A 239 18.72 12.33 6.76
CA LYS A 239 19.23 13.42 7.62
C LYS A 239 19.68 14.68 6.87
N LEU A 240 19.73 14.65 5.55
CA LEU A 240 20.10 15.81 4.75
C LEU A 240 19.06 16.93 4.88
N SER A 241 19.50 18.17 4.70
CA SER A 241 18.56 19.26 4.42
C SER A 241 17.79 19.00 3.12
N ASP A 242 16.62 19.60 2.96
CA ASP A 242 15.81 19.40 1.73
C ASP A 242 16.60 19.83 0.49
N GLN A 243 17.34 20.93 0.56
CA GLN A 243 18.17 21.41 -0.55
C GLN A 243 19.27 20.40 -0.93
N ALA A 244 20.00 19.85 0.06
CA ALA A 244 21.05 18.87 -0.18
C ALA A 244 20.47 17.56 -0.72
N PHE A 245 19.34 17.11 -0.18
CA PHE A 245 18.64 15.93 -0.66
C PHE A 245 18.18 16.07 -2.11
N LEU A 246 17.54 17.19 -2.46
CA LEU A 246 17.09 17.47 -3.82
C LEU A 246 18.27 17.55 -4.81
N ALA A 247 19.41 18.09 -4.40
CA ALA A 247 20.61 18.15 -5.23
C ALA A 247 21.15 16.74 -5.55
N GLU A 248 21.25 15.85 -4.54
CA GLU A 248 21.67 14.45 -4.76
C GLU A 248 20.65 13.67 -5.61
N LEU A 249 19.36 13.86 -5.33
CA LEU A 249 18.30 13.23 -6.13
C LEU A 249 18.34 13.69 -7.58
N GLN A 250 18.55 14.99 -7.82
CA GLN A 250 18.67 15.57 -9.15
C GLN A 250 19.85 14.98 -9.94
N ASP A 251 21.00 14.81 -9.27
CA ASP A 251 22.19 14.21 -9.92
C ASP A 251 21.92 12.76 -10.37
N VAL A 252 21.18 12.00 -9.55
CA VAL A 252 20.84 10.62 -9.87
C VAL A 252 19.74 10.52 -10.91
N PHE A 253 18.66 11.30 -10.75
CA PHE A 253 17.50 11.24 -11.65
C PHE A 253 17.75 11.94 -12.99
N GLY A 254 18.47 13.07 -12.98
CA GLY A 254 18.63 13.97 -14.14
C GLY A 254 17.48 14.97 -14.24
N TYR A 255 17.40 15.67 -15.38
CA TYR A 255 16.50 16.82 -15.59
C TYR A 255 15.25 16.49 -16.44
N ARG A 256 14.78 15.24 -16.47
CA ARG A 256 13.61 14.81 -17.29
C ARG A 256 12.29 15.50 -16.91
N LEU A 257 12.19 15.92 -15.66
CA LEU A 257 11.07 16.70 -15.12
C LEU A 257 11.48 18.13 -14.75
N GLY A 258 12.53 18.66 -15.40
CA GLY A 258 13.13 19.92 -15.02
C GLY A 258 13.82 19.85 -13.66
N ALA A 259 13.92 20.97 -12.96
CA ALA A 259 14.46 21.03 -11.61
C ALA A 259 13.48 20.42 -10.60
N LEU A 260 13.97 19.66 -9.63
CA LEU A 260 13.19 19.19 -8.49
C LEU A 260 13.12 20.32 -7.45
N LYS A 261 11.91 20.84 -7.19
CA LYS A 261 11.72 22.09 -6.44
C LYS A 261 11.48 21.88 -4.94
N GLN A 262 10.76 20.80 -4.59
CA GLN A 262 10.34 20.57 -3.22
C GLN A 262 10.32 19.08 -2.91
N VAL A 263 10.64 18.72 -1.67
CA VAL A 263 10.49 17.39 -1.09
C VAL A 263 9.60 17.47 0.15
N GLY A 264 8.71 16.50 0.28
CA GLY A 264 7.93 16.29 1.50
C GLY A 264 8.70 15.49 2.57
N SER A 265 7.99 15.05 3.60
CA SER A 265 8.54 14.17 4.63
C SER A 265 9.13 12.91 4.02
N ARG A 266 10.29 12.51 4.52
CA ARG A 266 11.05 11.33 4.06
C ARG A 266 10.88 10.19 5.06
N HIS A 267 10.65 8.99 4.57
CA HIS A 267 10.44 7.79 5.38
C HIS A 267 11.29 6.64 4.86
N LEU A 268 11.75 5.77 5.77
CA LEU A 268 12.58 4.61 5.45
C LEU A 268 11.83 3.31 5.69
N TYR A 269 11.91 2.40 4.72
CA TYR A 269 11.32 1.07 4.77
C TYR A 269 12.39 0.02 4.42
N PRO A 270 12.93 -0.71 5.40
CA PRO A 270 13.82 -1.84 5.12
C PRO A 270 13.13 -2.87 4.24
N LEU A 271 13.86 -3.36 3.22
CA LEU A 271 13.33 -4.34 2.27
C LEU A 271 13.73 -5.75 2.69
N GLN A 272 12.74 -6.62 2.78
CA GLN A 272 12.92 -8.03 3.12
C GLN A 272 11.84 -8.88 2.44
N LEU A 273 12.17 -10.11 2.12
CA LEU A 273 11.22 -11.13 1.73
C LEU A 273 10.83 -11.94 2.96
N ILE A 274 9.54 -12.16 3.15
CA ILE A 274 8.99 -13.03 4.18
C ILE A 274 8.18 -14.10 3.47
N GLU A 275 8.56 -15.35 3.69
CA GLU A 275 7.93 -16.53 3.11
C GLU A 275 7.38 -17.39 4.26
N ALA A 276 6.08 -17.77 4.18
CA ALA A 276 5.37 -18.61 5.14
C ALA A 276 5.04 -19.97 4.54
#